data_e2e80e4ac26c747a61a3e047d84c543d
#
_entry.id   e2e80e4ac26c747a61a3e047d84c543d
#
_cell.length_a   1.000
_cell.length_b   1.000
_cell.length_c   1.000
_cell.angle_alpha   90.00
_cell.angle_beta   90.00
_cell.angle_gamma   90.00
#
_symmetry.space_group_name_H-M   'P 1'
#
loop_
_entity.id
_entity.type
_entity.pdbx_description
1 polymer ?
#
loop_
_entity_poly.entity_id
_entity_poly.type
_entity_poly.pdbx_seq_one_letter_code
_entity_poly.pdbx_strand_id
1 'polypeptide(L)'
;MTDPAPTRGDEMPDDRRAELRERLTPEQYAVTQEGATERPFTGRYADHHEDGTYRCVVCGEPLFDAATKFESGTGWPSFYEPAADEAVEDRPDTSHGMVRTEVVCRSCGAHLGHVFPDGPRPTGLRYCINSASLDFEGREEE
;
A
#
# COMPACT_ATOMS: atom_id res chain seq x y z
N MET A 1 25.03 9.31 13.29
CA MET A 1 23.63 9.29 13.63
C MET A 1 22.83 8.54 12.57
N THR A 2 22.00 7.73 13.00
CA THR A 2 21.28 6.87 12.11
C THR A 2 19.85 7.29 12.03
N ASP A 3 19.40 7.49 10.83
CA ASP A 3 18.00 7.71 10.69
C ASP A 3 17.25 6.45 10.84
N PRO A 4 16.14 6.50 11.48
CA PRO A 4 15.22 5.38 11.41
C PRO A 4 14.75 5.23 9.98
N ALA A 5 13.87 4.30 9.75
CA ALA A 5 13.28 4.18 8.44
C ALA A 5 12.75 5.53 7.99
N PRO A 6 12.82 5.83 6.71
CA PRO A 6 12.34 7.13 6.25
C PRO A 6 10.88 7.32 6.60
N THR A 7 10.53 8.53 6.95
CA THR A 7 9.15 8.88 7.15
C THR A 7 8.62 9.46 5.85
N ARG A 8 7.32 9.41 5.72
CA ARG A 8 6.67 9.85 4.51
C ARG A 8 6.85 11.34 4.34
N GLY A 9 7.70 11.72 3.40
CA GLY A 9 7.86 13.10 3.04
C GLY A 9 8.64 13.96 3.97
N ASP A 10 8.85 13.53 5.21
CA ASP A 10 9.50 14.41 6.20
C ASP A 10 11.00 14.42 6.07
N GLU A 11 11.59 13.27 5.79
CA GLU A 11 13.04 13.12 5.74
C GLU A 11 13.55 12.93 4.34
N MET A 12 12.70 13.15 3.36
CA MET A 12 13.06 12.95 1.98
C MET A 12 13.75 14.20 1.45
N PRO A 13 14.82 14.04 0.66
CA PRO A 13 15.44 15.20 0.04
C PRO A 13 14.46 15.98 -0.83
N ASP A 14 14.68 17.29 -0.93
CA ASP A 14 13.75 18.13 -1.65
C ASP A 14 13.62 17.74 -3.12
N ASP A 15 14.72 17.39 -3.77
CA ASP A 15 14.64 17.04 -5.19
C ASP A 15 13.89 15.74 -5.39
N ARG A 16 14.03 14.79 -4.48
CA ARG A 16 13.25 13.56 -4.55
C ARG A 16 11.78 13.84 -4.36
N ARG A 17 11.45 14.71 -3.43
CA ARG A 17 10.06 15.07 -3.19
C ARG A 17 9.46 15.76 -4.41
N ALA A 18 10.21 16.66 -5.03
CA ALA A 18 9.73 17.34 -6.22
C ALA A 18 9.50 16.36 -7.37
N GLU A 19 10.41 15.40 -7.53
CA GLU A 19 10.26 14.39 -8.57
C GLU A 19 8.99 13.58 -8.37
N LEU A 20 8.72 13.19 -7.14
CA LEU A 20 7.53 12.42 -6.86
C LEU A 20 6.27 13.22 -7.11
N ARG A 21 6.28 14.52 -6.78
CA ARG A 21 5.12 15.35 -7.03
C ARG A 21 4.83 15.47 -8.51
N GLU A 22 5.86 15.44 -9.34
CA GLU A 22 5.65 15.52 -10.78
C GLU A 22 5.14 14.19 -11.35
N ARG A 23 5.60 13.08 -10.80
CA ARG A 23 5.28 11.78 -11.35
C ARG A 23 3.96 11.21 -10.84
N LEU A 24 3.64 11.50 -9.59
CA LEU A 24 2.45 10.96 -8.96
C LEU A 24 1.30 11.95 -9.06
N THR A 25 0.07 11.42 -9.06
CA THR A 25 -1.08 12.31 -8.92
C THR A 25 -1.08 12.89 -7.50
N PRO A 26 -1.81 13.99 -7.28
CA PRO A 26 -1.88 14.53 -5.92
C PRO A 26 -2.39 13.51 -4.90
N GLU A 27 -3.35 12.67 -5.27
CA GLU A 27 -3.84 11.66 -4.34
C GLU A 27 -2.77 10.60 -4.08
N GLN A 28 -2.07 10.15 -5.12
CA GLN A 28 -1.00 9.18 -4.93
C GLN A 28 0.07 9.72 -4.02
N TYR A 29 0.44 10.98 -4.20
CA TYR A 29 1.45 11.59 -3.33
C TYR A 29 0.95 11.69 -1.90
N ALA A 30 -0.28 12.15 -1.70
CA ALA A 30 -0.81 12.31 -0.35
C ALA A 30 -0.87 10.96 0.37
N VAL A 31 -1.30 9.91 -0.32
CA VAL A 31 -1.42 8.61 0.32
C VAL A 31 -0.05 8.02 0.64
N THR A 32 0.86 8.02 -0.33
CA THR A 32 2.13 7.31 -0.15
C THR A 32 3.14 8.11 0.67
N GLN A 33 3.10 9.43 0.59
CA GLN A 33 4.12 10.27 1.23
C GLN A 33 3.62 10.98 2.46
N GLU A 34 2.32 11.20 2.59
CA GLU A 34 1.77 11.95 3.72
C GLU A 34 0.83 11.12 4.58
N GLY A 35 0.68 9.84 4.25
CA GLY A 35 -0.12 8.94 5.08
C GLY A 35 -1.61 9.13 4.98
N ALA A 36 -2.08 9.77 3.91
CA ALA A 36 -3.50 9.95 3.72
C ALA A 36 -4.17 8.62 3.36
N THR A 37 -5.49 8.59 3.49
CA THR A 37 -6.29 7.42 3.15
C THR A 37 -7.28 7.82 2.08
N GLU A 38 -7.34 7.05 1.00
CA GLU A 38 -8.32 7.33 -0.05
C GLU A 38 -9.72 7.03 0.46
N ARG A 39 -10.71 7.67 -0.16
CA ARG A 39 -12.10 7.41 0.18
C ARG A 39 -12.48 5.99 -0.22
N PRO A 40 -13.23 5.27 0.61
CA PRO A 40 -13.62 3.91 0.24
C PRO A 40 -14.49 3.91 -1.02
N PHE A 41 -14.35 2.85 -1.79
CA PHE A 41 -15.09 2.62 -3.04
C PHE A 41 -14.74 3.59 -4.16
N THR A 42 -13.69 4.40 -4.00
CA THR A 42 -13.28 5.33 -5.06
C THR A 42 -12.01 4.91 -5.77
N GLY A 43 -11.25 3.96 -5.19
CA GLY A 43 -9.99 3.56 -5.79
C GLY A 43 -10.20 2.67 -7.00
N ARG A 44 -9.27 2.76 -7.95
CA ARG A 44 -9.40 2.04 -9.21
C ARG A 44 -9.31 0.54 -9.04
N TYR A 45 -8.74 0.06 -7.95
CA TYR A 45 -8.56 -1.38 -7.74
C TYR A 45 -9.50 -1.94 -6.68
N ALA A 46 -10.41 -1.14 -6.14
CA ALA A 46 -11.31 -1.63 -5.10
C ALA A 46 -12.12 -2.82 -5.60
N ASP A 47 -12.59 -2.75 -6.84
CA ASP A 47 -13.42 -3.81 -7.42
C ASP A 47 -12.73 -4.38 -8.66
N HIS A 48 -11.44 -4.66 -8.54
CA HIS A 48 -10.60 -5.06 -9.67
C HIS A 48 -10.29 -6.54 -9.52
N HIS A 49 -10.49 -7.31 -10.57
CA HIS A 49 -10.40 -8.76 -10.50
C HIS A 49 -9.46 -9.38 -11.52
N GLU A 50 -8.67 -8.57 -12.21
CA GLU A 50 -7.75 -9.13 -13.21
C GLU A 50 -6.59 -9.83 -12.53
N ASP A 51 -6.04 -10.82 -13.23
CA ASP A 51 -4.90 -11.57 -12.74
C ASP A 51 -3.63 -10.78 -12.98
N GLY A 52 -2.79 -10.69 -11.96
CA GLY A 52 -1.54 -9.96 -12.10
C GLY A 52 -0.94 -9.61 -10.76
N THR A 53 -0.08 -8.62 -10.78
CA THR A 53 0.67 -8.21 -9.61
C THR A 53 0.42 -6.73 -9.32
N TYR A 54 0.19 -6.42 -8.06
CA TYR A 54 0.05 -5.03 -7.61
C TYR A 54 1.40 -4.57 -7.07
N ARG A 55 1.96 -3.54 -7.70
CA ARG A 55 3.29 -3.03 -7.36
C ARG A 55 3.16 -1.71 -6.65
N CYS A 56 4.22 -1.33 -5.92
CA CYS A 56 4.27 -0.02 -5.28
C CYS A 56 4.32 1.06 -6.37
N VAL A 57 3.41 2.02 -6.27
CA VAL A 57 3.35 3.08 -7.28
C VAL A 57 4.59 3.95 -7.23
N VAL A 58 5.30 3.98 -6.10
CA VAL A 58 6.48 4.83 -5.94
C VAL A 58 7.73 4.15 -6.47
N CYS A 59 7.99 2.89 -6.09
CA CYS A 59 9.26 2.26 -6.41
C CYS A 59 9.15 1.03 -7.31
N GLY A 60 7.93 0.54 -7.57
CA GLY A 60 7.75 -0.60 -8.47
C GLY A 60 7.90 -1.96 -7.83
N GLU A 61 8.13 -2.01 -6.52
CA GLU A 61 8.30 -3.28 -5.83
C GLU A 61 7.02 -4.10 -5.89
N PRO A 62 7.08 -5.40 -6.23
CA PRO A 62 5.87 -6.23 -6.18
C PRO A 62 5.39 -6.36 -4.74
N LEU A 63 4.14 -5.99 -4.49
CA LEU A 63 3.62 -5.96 -3.13
C LEU A 63 2.59 -7.05 -2.88
N PHE A 64 1.64 -7.22 -3.78
CA PHE A 64 0.55 -8.17 -3.61
C PHE A 64 0.23 -8.83 -4.93
N ASP A 65 -0.16 -10.09 -4.86
CA ASP A 65 -0.58 -10.83 -6.05
C ASP A 65 -2.10 -10.90 -6.07
N ALA A 66 -2.66 -10.81 -7.27
CA ALA A 66 -4.11 -10.85 -7.42
C ALA A 66 -4.71 -12.14 -6.85
N ALA A 67 -3.90 -13.21 -6.80
CA ALA A 67 -4.41 -14.48 -6.27
C ALA A 67 -4.77 -14.39 -4.79
N THR A 68 -4.22 -13.43 -4.06
CA THR A 68 -4.53 -13.27 -2.63
C THR A 68 -5.55 -12.17 -2.38
N LYS A 69 -6.05 -11.52 -3.42
CA LYS A 69 -7.05 -10.47 -3.27
C LYS A 69 -8.41 -11.10 -3.00
N PHE A 70 -9.18 -10.51 -2.10
CA PHE A 70 -10.50 -11.02 -1.77
C PHE A 70 -11.46 -9.87 -1.52
N GLU A 71 -12.76 -10.19 -1.56
CA GLU A 71 -13.80 -9.20 -1.36
C GLU A 71 -14.04 -9.03 0.13
N SER A 72 -13.68 -7.88 0.64
CA SER A 72 -13.83 -7.61 2.07
C SER A 72 -15.06 -6.74 2.35
N GLY A 73 -15.60 -6.09 1.32
CA GLY A 73 -16.71 -5.18 1.51
C GLY A 73 -16.35 -3.85 2.11
N THR A 74 -15.05 -3.58 2.29
CA THR A 74 -14.62 -2.35 2.95
C THR A 74 -14.51 -1.16 2.00
N GLY A 75 -14.44 -1.42 0.69
CA GLY A 75 -14.25 -0.34 -0.27
C GLY A 75 -12.81 -0.10 -0.65
N TRP A 76 -11.88 -0.86 -0.10
CA TRP A 76 -10.47 -0.82 -0.46
C TRP A 76 -10.01 -2.18 -0.91
N PRO A 77 -9.00 -2.25 -1.82
CA PRO A 77 -8.44 -3.55 -2.18
C PRO A 77 -7.94 -4.27 -0.93
N SER A 78 -8.25 -5.55 -0.83
CA SER A 78 -7.91 -6.33 0.34
C SER A 78 -7.20 -7.60 -0.07
N PHE A 79 -6.15 -7.97 0.67
CA PHE A 79 -5.33 -9.13 0.39
C PHE A 79 -5.07 -9.86 1.70
N TYR A 80 -4.88 -11.18 1.63
CA TYR A 80 -4.64 -11.90 2.87
C TYR A 80 -3.15 -12.17 3.12
N GLU A 81 -2.28 -11.86 2.18
CA GLU A 81 -0.84 -11.93 2.42
C GLU A 81 -0.11 -11.15 1.34
N PRO A 82 1.10 -10.66 1.65
CA PRO A 82 1.89 -9.96 0.64
C PRO A 82 2.53 -10.93 -0.35
N ALA A 83 3.04 -10.39 -1.45
CA ALA A 83 3.67 -11.21 -2.49
C ALA A 83 4.89 -11.94 -1.95
N ALA A 84 5.59 -11.34 -1.00
CA ALA A 84 6.71 -11.95 -0.30
C ALA A 84 6.76 -11.35 1.08
N ASP A 85 7.31 -12.10 2.03
CA ASP A 85 7.36 -11.60 3.41
C ASP A 85 8.10 -10.29 3.51
N GLU A 86 9.10 -10.08 2.68
CA GLU A 86 9.91 -8.87 2.74
C GLU A 86 9.36 -7.73 1.92
N ALA A 87 8.23 -7.92 1.26
CA ALA A 87 7.68 -6.85 0.42
C ALA A 87 7.18 -5.67 1.23
N VAL A 88 6.62 -5.93 2.39
CA VAL A 88 6.01 -4.90 3.21
C VAL A 88 6.55 -4.98 4.62
N GLU A 89 6.37 -3.87 5.35
CA GLU A 89 6.76 -3.79 6.75
C GLU A 89 5.58 -3.29 7.56
N ASP A 90 5.35 -3.89 8.73
CA ASP A 90 4.29 -3.48 9.64
C ASP A 90 4.83 -2.48 10.64
N ARG A 91 4.06 -1.43 10.92
CA ARG A 91 4.45 -0.41 11.88
C ARG A 91 3.27 -0.07 12.76
N PRO A 92 3.51 0.23 14.05
CA PRO A 92 2.40 0.65 14.90
C PRO A 92 1.88 2.02 14.45
N ASP A 93 0.57 2.18 14.55
CA ASP A 93 -0.09 3.43 14.17
C ASP A 93 -1.11 3.76 15.23
N THR A 94 -0.82 4.79 16.02
CA THR A 94 -1.71 5.22 17.09
C THR A 94 -2.42 6.53 16.77
N SER A 95 -2.40 6.95 15.52
CA SER A 95 -3.04 8.18 15.12
C SER A 95 -4.56 8.09 15.27
N HIS A 96 -5.19 9.23 15.35
CA HIS A 96 -6.64 9.36 15.43
C HIS A 96 -7.23 8.64 16.64
N GLY A 97 -6.43 8.46 17.69
CA GLY A 97 -6.92 7.82 18.91
C GLY A 97 -7.15 6.32 18.76
N MET A 98 -6.66 5.72 17.69
CA MET A 98 -6.82 4.30 17.45
C MET A 98 -5.48 3.59 17.53
N VAL A 99 -5.53 2.28 17.79
CA VAL A 99 -4.32 1.45 17.76
C VAL A 99 -4.48 0.51 16.59
N ARG A 100 -3.67 0.73 15.56
CA ARG A 100 -3.74 -0.06 14.34
C ARG A 100 -2.33 -0.43 13.92
N THR A 101 -2.23 -1.31 12.92
CA THR A 101 -0.95 -1.68 12.35
C THR A 101 -0.88 -1.16 10.93
N GLU A 102 0.03 -0.24 10.71
CA GLU A 102 0.24 0.35 9.39
C GLU A 102 1.11 -0.57 8.55
N VAL A 103 0.83 -0.61 7.25
CA VAL A 103 1.62 -1.39 6.29
C VAL A 103 2.29 -0.40 5.35
N VAL A 104 3.61 -0.53 5.23
CA VAL A 104 4.39 0.31 4.34
C VAL A 104 5.21 -0.56 3.41
N CYS A 105 5.61 0.01 2.27
CA CYS A 105 6.52 -0.66 1.36
C CYS A 105 7.89 -0.75 2.01
N ARG A 106 8.41 -1.97 2.16
CA ARG A 106 9.72 -2.11 2.81
C ARG A 106 10.81 -1.43 2.00
N SER A 107 10.67 -1.45 0.68
CA SER A 107 11.72 -0.94 -0.19
C SER A 107 11.85 0.58 -0.13
N CYS A 108 10.72 1.31 -0.09
CA CYS A 108 10.78 2.77 -0.18
C CYS A 108 10.07 3.49 0.96
N GLY A 109 9.37 2.77 1.84
CA GLY A 109 8.69 3.39 2.97
C GLY A 109 7.35 4.00 2.66
N ALA A 110 6.84 3.86 1.45
CA ALA A 110 5.55 4.43 1.09
C ALA A 110 4.44 3.85 1.94
N HIS A 111 3.52 4.70 2.37
CA HIS A 111 2.36 4.25 3.11
C HIS A 111 1.42 3.50 2.18
N LEU A 112 1.03 2.30 2.57
CA LEU A 112 0.16 1.48 1.74
C LEU A 112 -1.23 1.36 2.34
N GLY A 113 -1.32 1.12 3.63
CA GLY A 113 -2.60 0.92 4.29
C GLY A 113 -2.39 0.34 5.67
N HIS A 114 -3.28 -0.56 6.05
CA HIS A 114 -3.24 -1.17 7.38
C HIS A 114 -3.57 -2.65 7.27
N VAL A 115 -3.16 -3.43 8.27
CA VAL A 115 -3.47 -4.84 8.33
C VAL A 115 -4.26 -5.13 9.60
N PHE A 116 -5.27 -5.99 9.47
CA PHE A 116 -6.19 -6.34 10.55
C PHE A 116 -6.25 -7.85 10.69
N PRO A 117 -6.59 -8.35 11.88
CA PRO A 117 -6.61 -9.80 12.11
C PRO A 117 -7.93 -10.48 11.76
N ASP A 118 -8.76 -9.86 10.96
CA ASP A 118 -10.08 -10.39 10.62
C ASP A 118 -10.16 -10.80 9.16
N GLY A 119 -9.12 -11.41 8.65
CA GLY A 119 -9.09 -11.84 7.26
C GLY A 119 -9.37 -13.34 7.10
N PRO A 120 -9.34 -13.80 5.84
CA PRO A 120 -9.64 -15.21 5.57
C PRO A 120 -8.42 -16.09 5.78
N ARG A 121 -8.66 -17.38 5.74
CA ARG A 121 -7.56 -18.32 5.67
C ARG A 121 -6.79 -18.10 4.37
N PRO A 122 -5.52 -18.45 4.34
CA PRO A 122 -4.76 -19.20 5.36
C PRO A 122 -4.16 -18.34 6.45
N THR A 123 -4.07 -17.01 6.28
CA THR A 123 -3.34 -16.21 7.24
C THR A 123 -4.22 -15.62 8.33
N GLY A 124 -5.53 -15.46 8.06
CA GLY A 124 -6.38 -14.75 8.99
C GLY A 124 -6.16 -13.25 8.99
N LEU A 125 -5.40 -12.72 8.05
CA LEU A 125 -5.07 -11.31 7.99
C LEU A 125 -5.81 -10.64 6.85
N ARG A 126 -6.12 -9.37 7.04
CA ARG A 126 -6.72 -8.53 6.00
C ARG A 126 -5.82 -7.32 5.82
N TYR A 127 -5.08 -7.31 4.72
CA TYR A 127 -4.28 -6.16 4.31
C TYR A 127 -5.18 -5.25 3.52
N CYS A 128 -5.57 -4.14 4.13
CA CYS A 128 -6.49 -3.18 3.53
C CYS A 128 -5.65 -2.04 2.94
N ILE A 129 -5.54 -2.01 1.62
CA ILE A 129 -4.51 -1.22 0.95
C ILE A 129 -5.18 -0.17 0.08
N ASN A 130 -4.60 1.03 0.04
CA ASN A 130 -5.09 2.10 -0.81
C ASN A 130 -4.76 1.82 -2.27
N SER A 131 -5.75 1.95 -3.15
CA SER A 131 -5.48 1.83 -4.58
C SER A 131 -4.44 2.85 -5.04
N ALA A 132 -4.46 4.03 -4.43
CA ALA A 132 -3.56 5.10 -4.84
C ALA A 132 -2.09 4.76 -4.59
N SER A 133 -1.81 3.77 -3.73
CA SER A 133 -0.43 3.35 -3.50
C SER A 133 0.01 2.20 -4.40
N LEU A 134 -0.88 1.74 -5.28
CA LEU A 134 -0.63 0.54 -6.09
C LEU A 134 -0.61 0.87 -7.57
N ASP A 135 0.15 0.07 -8.31
CA ASP A 135 0.21 0.13 -9.76
C ASP A 135 0.08 -1.31 -10.24
N PHE A 136 -1.00 -1.61 -10.93
CA PHE A 136 -1.30 -2.98 -11.33
C PHE A 136 -0.60 -3.34 -12.63
N GLU A 137 0.03 -4.51 -12.63
CA GLU A 137 0.63 -5.06 -13.85
C GLU A 137 -0.06 -6.38 -14.14
N GLY A 138 -0.76 -6.45 -15.27
CA GLY A 138 -1.46 -7.66 -15.67
C GLY A 138 -0.50 -8.77 -16.01
N ARG A 139 -0.93 -10.00 -15.76
CA ARG A 139 -0.12 -11.17 -16.09
C ARG A 139 -0.19 -11.43 -17.59
N GLU A 140 0.97 -11.59 -18.20
CA GLU A 140 1.01 -11.84 -19.63
C GLU A 140 0.48 -13.21 -19.93
N GLU A 141 -0.25 -13.28 -21.01
CA GLU A 141 -0.74 -14.55 -21.51
C GLU A 141 0.15 -15.00 -22.64
N GLU A 142 0.57 -16.23 -22.62
CA GLU A 142 1.44 -16.72 -23.68
C GLU A 142 0.80 -17.76 -24.55
#